data_76076de4a9b739c4ac5a553aef2c83b9
#
_entry.id   76076de4a9b739c4ac5a553aef2c83b9
#
_cell.length_a   1.000
_cell.length_b   1.000
_cell.length_c   1.000
_cell.angle_alpha   90.00
_cell.angle_beta   90.00
_cell.angle_gamma   90.00
#
_symmetry.space_group_name_H-M   'P 1'
#
loop_
_entity.id
_entity.type
_entity.pdbx_description
1 polymer ?
#
loop_
_entity_poly.entity_id
_entity_poly.type
_entity_poly.pdbx_seq_one_letter_code
_entity_poly.pdbx_strand_id
1 'polypeptide(L)'
;MAIPIEDFSEDIISKAQRGLGIDTGTLADRSGLERSDIHSLRNGSSEVELIRQVAPELGLDTNALIASAEKSWFPEQPKVEGLHIFHTNFGEMIVNAYLVEVPDTKKAILFDTGIDS
;
A
#
# COMPACT_ATOMS: atom_id res chain seq x y z
N MET A 1 -13.78 -7.83 10.24
CA MET A 1 -12.34 -8.01 10.54
C MET A 1 -11.55 -7.21 9.51
N ALA A 2 -10.58 -6.46 9.95
CA ALA A 2 -9.74 -5.66 9.06
C ALA A 2 -8.87 -6.56 8.17
N ILE A 3 -8.71 -6.17 6.90
CA ILE A 3 -7.80 -6.85 5.97
C ILE A 3 -6.39 -6.29 6.20
N PRO A 4 -5.36 -7.13 6.41
CA PRO A 4 -3.98 -6.66 6.50
C PRO A 4 -3.56 -5.98 5.20
N ILE A 5 -2.83 -4.86 5.32
CA ILE A 5 -2.31 -4.12 4.16
C ILE A 5 -0.97 -4.75 3.74
N GLU A 6 -0.77 -4.93 2.44
CA GLU A 6 0.47 -5.44 1.87
C GLU A 6 1.51 -4.34 1.67
N ASP A 7 1.07 -3.15 1.21
CA ASP A 7 1.91 -1.99 0.97
C ASP A 7 1.64 -0.90 2.00
N PHE A 8 2.69 -0.36 2.60
CA PHE A 8 2.63 0.82 3.47
C PHE A 8 3.08 2.09 2.74
N SER A 9 3.10 3.22 3.43
CA SER A 9 3.43 4.52 2.84
C SER A 9 4.77 4.53 2.10
N GLU A 10 5.79 3.86 2.61
CA GLU A 10 7.11 3.74 2.00
C GLU A 10 7.05 3.03 0.64
N ASP A 11 6.26 1.97 0.54
CA ASP A 11 6.05 1.23 -0.71
C ASP A 11 5.24 2.05 -1.71
N ILE A 12 4.19 2.73 -1.23
CA ILE A 12 3.33 3.58 -2.05
C ILE A 12 4.13 4.74 -2.65
N ILE A 13 4.93 5.43 -1.84
CA ILE A 13 5.81 6.52 -2.30
C ILE A 13 6.82 6.00 -3.33
N SER A 14 7.47 4.88 -3.04
CA SER A 14 8.46 4.27 -3.93
C SER A 14 7.86 3.85 -5.27
N LYS A 15 6.68 3.24 -5.25
CA LYS A 15 5.95 2.81 -6.46
C LYS A 15 5.46 4.01 -7.27
N ALA A 16 4.88 5.03 -6.62
CA ALA A 16 4.42 6.25 -7.29
C ALA A 16 5.58 7.00 -7.96
N GLN A 17 6.69 7.18 -7.24
CA GLN A 17 7.89 7.83 -7.77
C GLN A 17 8.43 7.11 -9.01
N ARG A 18 8.50 5.78 -8.95
CA ARG A 18 8.95 4.95 -10.07
C ARG A 18 7.99 4.99 -11.24
N GLY A 19 6.69 4.87 -10.97
CA GLY A 19 5.64 4.89 -11.99
C GLY A 19 5.56 6.22 -12.76
N LEU A 20 5.85 7.33 -12.10
CA LEU A 20 5.91 8.66 -12.71
C LEU A 20 7.27 8.97 -13.36
N GLY A 21 8.28 8.12 -13.18
CA GLY A 21 9.62 8.35 -13.68
C GLY A 21 10.33 9.55 -13.05
N ILE A 22 9.98 9.90 -11.81
CA ILE A 22 10.57 11.04 -11.09
C ILE A 22 11.74 10.55 -10.25
N ASP A 23 12.94 11.08 -10.50
CA ASP A 23 14.09 10.79 -9.67
C ASP A 23 14.05 11.53 -8.32
N THR A 24 14.84 11.05 -7.35
CA THR A 24 14.84 11.59 -5.99
C THR A 24 15.22 13.06 -5.91
N GLY A 25 16.15 13.53 -6.77
CA GLY A 25 16.53 14.94 -6.81
C GLY A 25 15.39 15.82 -7.31
N THR A 26 14.76 15.43 -8.40
CA THR A 26 13.61 16.13 -8.96
C THR A 26 12.43 16.19 -7.99
N LEU A 27 12.16 15.07 -7.29
CA LEU A 27 11.10 15.03 -6.29
C LEU A 27 11.42 15.95 -5.10
N ALA A 28 12.65 15.93 -4.60
CA ALA A 28 13.10 16.83 -3.55
C ALA A 28 12.93 18.30 -3.95
N ASP A 29 13.41 18.67 -5.13
CA ASP A 29 13.30 20.06 -5.64
C ASP A 29 11.83 20.51 -5.76
N ARG A 30 10.95 19.67 -6.29
CA ARG A 30 9.53 20.00 -6.46
C ARG A 30 8.79 20.13 -5.13
N SER A 31 9.11 19.26 -4.19
CA SER A 31 8.47 19.24 -2.86
C SER A 31 9.08 20.26 -1.88
N GLY A 32 10.20 20.89 -2.23
CA GLY A 32 10.94 21.77 -1.31
C GLY A 32 11.61 21.04 -0.17
N LEU A 33 11.94 19.76 -0.36
CA LEU A 33 12.58 18.90 0.61
C LEU A 33 14.04 18.60 0.25
N GLU A 34 14.77 18.07 1.22
CA GLU A 34 16.10 17.51 0.98
C GLU A 34 15.99 16.07 0.45
N ARG A 35 17.01 15.59 -0.26
CA ARG A 35 17.06 14.19 -0.71
C ARG A 35 17.01 13.20 0.45
N SER A 36 17.59 13.57 1.59
CA SER A 36 17.55 12.79 2.83
C SER A 36 16.13 12.59 3.35
N ASP A 37 15.26 13.60 3.19
CA ASP A 37 13.85 13.52 3.59
C ASP A 37 13.09 12.51 2.72
N ILE A 38 13.33 12.53 1.40
CA ILE A 38 12.76 11.55 0.49
C ILE A 38 13.22 10.13 0.83
N HIS A 39 14.51 9.94 1.14
CA HIS A 39 15.03 8.65 1.58
C HIS A 39 14.40 8.20 2.91
N SER A 40 14.22 9.13 3.86
CA SER A 40 13.56 8.84 5.14
C SER A 40 12.13 8.35 4.95
N LEU A 41 11.34 9.03 4.09
CA LEU A 41 9.98 8.60 3.75
C LEU A 41 9.94 7.21 3.10
N ARG A 42 10.88 6.92 2.21
CA ARG A 42 10.99 5.61 1.55
C ARG A 42 11.50 4.49 2.47
N ASN A 43 11.99 4.83 3.63
CA ASN A 43 12.42 3.92 4.70
C ASN A 43 11.41 3.84 5.86
N GLY A 44 10.20 4.34 5.67
CA GLY A 44 9.10 4.17 6.62
C GLY A 44 8.90 5.32 7.60
N SER A 45 9.47 6.50 7.35
CA SER A 45 9.16 7.69 8.16
C SER A 45 7.68 8.04 8.06
N SER A 46 7.05 8.29 9.20
CA SER A 46 5.67 8.77 9.32
C SER A 46 5.57 10.27 9.57
N GLU A 47 6.62 11.03 9.25
CA GLU A 47 6.66 12.47 9.48
C GLU A 47 5.66 13.20 8.58
N VAL A 48 4.57 13.66 9.19
CA VAL A 48 3.39 14.21 8.50
C VAL A 48 3.73 15.40 7.62
N GLU A 49 4.62 16.29 8.06
CA GLU A 49 5.01 17.48 7.28
C GLU A 49 5.72 17.11 5.98
N LEU A 50 6.59 16.10 6.00
CA LEU A 50 7.25 15.61 4.80
C LEU A 50 6.24 14.97 3.84
N ILE A 51 5.28 14.20 4.38
CA ILE A 51 4.21 13.57 3.59
C ILE A 51 3.34 14.64 2.91
N ARG A 52 2.99 15.72 3.62
CA ARG A 52 2.20 16.82 3.07
C ARG A 52 2.87 17.50 1.87
N GLN A 53 4.19 17.54 1.86
CA GLN A 53 4.95 18.16 0.78
C GLN A 53 5.14 17.21 -0.41
N VAL A 54 5.34 15.91 -0.16
CA VAL A 54 5.64 14.95 -1.23
C VAL A 54 4.40 14.41 -1.92
N ALA A 55 3.30 14.20 -1.20
CA ALA A 55 2.10 13.55 -1.74
C ALA A 55 1.52 14.25 -2.98
N PRO A 56 1.34 15.59 -3.01
CA PRO A 56 0.82 16.27 -4.19
C PRO A 56 1.72 16.12 -5.42
N GLU A 57 3.04 16.11 -5.23
CA GLU A 57 4.02 15.96 -6.31
C GLU A 57 4.00 14.55 -6.93
N LEU A 58 3.51 13.58 -6.17
CA LEU A 58 3.30 12.20 -6.63
C LEU A 58 1.86 11.92 -7.09
N GLY A 59 0.97 12.91 -7.05
CA GLY A 59 -0.45 12.74 -7.38
C GLY A 59 -1.19 11.84 -6.39
N LEU A 60 -0.71 11.75 -5.15
CA LEU A 60 -1.30 10.96 -4.08
C LEU A 60 -2.21 11.81 -3.19
N ASP A 61 -3.27 11.19 -2.67
CA ASP A 61 -4.10 11.83 -1.63
C ASP A 61 -3.29 11.96 -0.34
N THR A 62 -3.10 13.18 0.13
CA THR A 62 -2.27 13.48 1.28
C THR A 62 -2.80 12.85 2.57
N ASN A 63 -4.10 12.91 2.80
CA ASN A 63 -4.69 12.38 4.04
C ASN A 63 -4.67 10.85 4.06
N ALA A 64 -4.93 10.22 2.91
CA ALA A 64 -4.84 8.77 2.78
C ALA A 64 -3.40 8.28 2.99
N LEU A 65 -2.40 9.00 2.46
CA LEU A 65 -0.99 8.65 2.64
C LEU A 65 -0.55 8.82 4.10
N ILE A 66 -1.02 9.86 4.79
CA ILE A 66 -0.78 10.05 6.23
C ILE A 66 -1.39 8.89 7.02
N ALA A 67 -2.64 8.53 6.76
CA ALA A 67 -3.31 7.41 7.43
C ALA A 67 -2.58 6.08 7.21
N SER A 68 -2.02 5.87 6.02
CA SER A 68 -1.17 4.72 5.73
C SER A 68 0.13 4.74 6.55
N ALA A 69 0.81 5.89 6.62
CA ALA A 69 2.05 6.05 7.38
C ALA A 69 1.86 5.86 8.89
N GLU A 70 0.74 6.34 9.42
CA GLU A 70 0.36 6.19 10.82
C GLU A 70 -0.24 4.81 11.13
N LYS A 71 -0.48 3.98 10.10
CA LYS A 71 -1.17 2.68 10.21
C LYS A 71 -2.51 2.81 10.91
N SER A 72 -3.21 3.93 10.66
CA SER A 72 -4.47 4.28 11.33
C SER A 72 -5.72 3.82 10.56
N TRP A 73 -5.55 3.33 9.33
CA TRP A 73 -6.65 2.84 8.50
C TRP A 73 -6.32 1.48 7.90
N PHE A 74 -7.31 0.59 7.93
CA PHE A 74 -7.28 -0.71 7.27
C PHE A 74 -8.63 -0.96 6.62
N PRO A 75 -8.70 -1.61 5.43
CA PRO A 75 -9.95 -1.96 4.81
C PRO A 75 -10.69 -3.02 5.64
N GLU A 76 -11.99 -2.86 5.76
CA GLU A 76 -12.85 -3.88 6.37
C GLU A 76 -13.18 -4.96 5.36
N GLN A 77 -13.24 -6.21 5.84
CA GLN A 77 -13.64 -7.32 4.99
C GLN A 77 -15.11 -7.15 4.57
N PRO A 78 -15.41 -7.09 3.26
CA PRO A 78 -16.78 -7.00 2.79
C PRO A 78 -17.54 -8.29 3.10
N LYS A 79 -18.83 -8.13 3.43
CA LYS A 79 -19.74 -9.27 3.61
C LYS A 79 -20.35 -9.65 2.26
N VAL A 80 -19.63 -10.44 1.50
CA VAL A 80 -20.07 -10.97 0.20
C VAL A 80 -20.15 -12.49 0.31
N GLU A 81 -21.32 -13.03 -0.03
CA GLU A 81 -21.52 -14.47 -0.03
C GLU A 81 -20.59 -15.14 -1.05
N GLY A 82 -19.93 -16.21 -0.62
CA GLY A 82 -18.99 -16.95 -1.46
C GLY A 82 -17.60 -16.31 -1.59
N LEU A 83 -17.35 -15.15 -0.95
CA LEU A 83 -16.02 -14.55 -0.91
C LEU A 83 -15.26 -15.02 0.33
N HIS A 84 -14.10 -15.63 0.10
CA HIS A 84 -13.16 -16.05 1.13
C HIS A 84 -11.84 -15.32 0.95
N ILE A 85 -11.30 -14.76 2.03
CA ILE A 85 -10.04 -14.02 2.03
C ILE A 85 -9.04 -14.78 2.88
N PHE A 86 -7.85 -15.00 2.31
CA PHE A 86 -6.74 -15.69 2.96
C PHE A 86 -5.56 -14.72 3.10
N HIS A 87 -4.89 -14.80 4.24
CA HIS A 87 -3.68 -14.02 4.52
C HIS A 87 -2.53 -15.01 4.72
N THR A 88 -1.49 -14.89 3.91
CA THR A 88 -0.26 -15.66 4.07
C THR A 88 0.88 -14.74 4.46
N ASN A 89 1.70 -15.18 5.42
CA ASN A 89 2.85 -14.43 5.89
C ASN A 89 4.13 -15.02 5.30
N PHE A 90 5.00 -14.14 4.81
CA PHE A 90 6.34 -14.48 4.38
C PHE A 90 7.33 -13.46 4.99
N GLY A 91 7.95 -13.83 6.11
CA GLY A 91 8.73 -12.90 6.91
C GLY A 91 7.85 -11.75 7.41
N GLU A 92 8.20 -10.52 7.05
CA GLU A 92 7.45 -9.31 7.40
C GLU A 92 6.37 -8.95 6.36
N MET A 93 6.33 -9.67 5.23
CA MET A 93 5.35 -9.42 4.17
C MET A 93 4.06 -10.21 4.43
N ILE A 94 2.95 -9.62 4.04
CA ILE A 94 1.63 -10.25 4.02
C ILE A 94 1.17 -10.28 2.56
N VAL A 95 0.64 -11.43 2.14
CA VAL A 95 0.01 -11.56 0.82
C VAL A 95 -1.44 -11.97 1.02
N ASN A 96 -2.35 -11.20 0.42
CA ASN A 96 -3.78 -11.45 0.44
C ASN A 96 -4.19 -12.22 -0.82
N ALA A 97 -4.89 -13.34 -0.63
CA ALA A 97 -5.49 -14.09 -1.72
C ALA A 97 -7.00 -14.17 -1.54
N TYR A 98 -7.74 -14.20 -2.64
CA TYR A 98 -9.19 -14.15 -2.64
C TYR A 98 -9.75 -15.30 -3.44
N LEU A 99 -10.64 -16.08 -2.82
CA LEU A 99 -11.37 -17.16 -3.48
C LEU A 99 -12.84 -16.77 -3.56
N VAL A 100 -13.39 -16.81 -4.76
CA VAL A 100 -14.80 -16.54 -5.01
C VAL A 100 -15.48 -17.81 -5.50
N GLU A 101 -16.42 -18.31 -4.73
CA GLU A 101 -17.27 -19.43 -5.12
C GLU A 101 -18.28 -19.00 -6.18
N VAL A 102 -18.46 -19.82 -7.21
CA VAL A 102 -19.51 -19.59 -8.21
C VAL A 102 -20.80 -20.25 -7.70
N PRO A 103 -21.87 -19.47 -7.41
CA PRO A 103 -23.11 -19.98 -6.86
C PRO A 103 -23.65 -21.18 -7.63
N ASP A 104 -24.25 -22.12 -6.89
CA ASP A 104 -24.88 -23.35 -7.43
C ASP A 104 -23.96 -24.27 -8.25
N THR A 105 -22.66 -24.10 -8.09
CA THR A 105 -21.67 -24.94 -8.78
C THR A 105 -20.62 -25.44 -7.80
N LYS A 106 -19.75 -26.37 -8.24
CA LYS A 106 -18.54 -26.77 -7.51
C LYS A 106 -17.29 -26.06 -8.08
N LYS A 107 -17.46 -24.83 -8.56
CA LYS A 107 -16.38 -24.03 -9.16
C LYS A 107 -16.09 -22.82 -8.30
N ALA A 108 -14.82 -22.42 -8.31
CA ALA A 108 -14.37 -21.20 -7.67
C ALA A 108 -13.31 -20.52 -8.55
N ILE A 109 -13.14 -19.23 -8.35
CA ILE A 109 -12.09 -18.41 -8.97
C ILE A 109 -11.15 -17.96 -7.86
N LEU A 110 -9.86 -18.19 -8.05
CA LEU A 110 -8.82 -17.74 -7.13
C LEU A 110 -8.12 -16.53 -7.74
N PHE A 111 -8.03 -15.45 -6.96
CA PHE A 111 -7.24 -14.25 -7.26
C PHE A 111 -6.04 -14.23 -6.32
N ASP A 112 -4.85 -14.22 -6.89
CA ASP A 112 -3.59 -14.45 -6.23
C ASP A 112 -3.50 -15.85 -5.58
N THR A 113 -2.31 -16.34 -5.36
CA THR A 113 -2.09 -17.69 -4.80
C THR A 113 -1.49 -17.64 -3.39
N GLY A 114 -1.13 -16.46 -2.91
CA GLY A 114 -0.34 -16.32 -1.70
C GLY A 114 1.11 -16.76 -1.92
N ILE A 115 1.84 -16.85 -0.83
CA ILE A 115 3.21 -17.36 -0.81
C ILE A 115 3.23 -18.65 0.00
N ASP A 116 3.78 -19.68 -0.59
CA ASP A 116 4.03 -20.95 0.08
C ASP A 116 5.36 -20.88 0.84
N SER A 117 5.37 -21.36 2.07
CA SER A 117 6.56 -21.38 2.93
C SER A 117 7.29 -22.71 2.86
#